data_986df995277d105759b8a842ef106080
#
_entry.id   986df995277d105759b8a842ef106080
#
_cell.length_a   1.000
_cell.length_b   1.000
_cell.length_c   1.000
_cell.angle_alpha   90.00
_cell.angle_beta   90.00
_cell.angle_gamma   90.00
#
_symmetry.space_group_name_H-M   'P 1'
#
loop_
_entity.id
_entity.type
_entity.pdbx_description
1 polymer ?
#
loop_
_entity_poly.entity_id
_entity_poly.type
_entity_poly.pdbx_seq_one_letter_code
_entity_poly.pdbx_strand_id
1 'polypeptide(L)'
;MRNQTRLYSLSLRDGRTYALTAIFMLGNIALPQLCHLAPHGGQMFLPIFFFTLVGAYKYGFTVGLATAVLSPIANSMLFSMPSAQMLPPMLIQSVMLAAASAALARHMGERVTPAALGLTATACLLAGLLIERAMISVDHGILSSLALAVPGLLLQTFGGYWLIRKL
;
A
#
# COMPACT_ATOMS: atom_id res chain seq x y z
N MET A 1 10.57 16.40 -23.34
CA MET A 1 11.54 15.68 -22.48
C MET A 1 10.80 14.57 -21.75
N ARG A 2 11.09 13.30 -22.06
CA ARG A 2 10.52 12.16 -21.31
C ARG A 2 11.19 12.17 -19.93
N ASN A 3 10.48 12.54 -18.89
CA ASN A 3 10.92 12.32 -17.52
C ASN A 3 10.99 10.81 -17.30
N GLN A 4 12.17 10.25 -17.41
CA GLN A 4 12.41 8.84 -17.11
C GLN A 4 12.32 8.69 -15.58
N THR A 5 11.44 7.80 -15.14
CA THR A 5 11.28 7.48 -13.73
C THR A 5 12.43 6.59 -13.30
N ARG A 6 13.44 7.12 -12.62
CA ARG A 6 14.54 6.30 -12.09
C ARG A 6 13.99 5.32 -11.04
N LEU A 7 14.20 4.03 -11.25
CA LEU A 7 13.91 2.99 -10.26
C LEU A 7 15.18 2.63 -9.50
N TYR A 8 15.00 2.34 -8.23
CA TYR A 8 16.08 1.93 -7.33
C TYR A 8 15.81 0.51 -6.83
N SER A 9 16.84 -0.28 -6.61
CA SER A 9 16.75 -1.57 -5.94
C SER A 9 17.65 -1.53 -4.72
N LEU A 10 17.11 -0.97 -3.64
CA LEU A 10 17.85 -0.80 -2.39
C LEU A 10 17.86 -2.10 -1.59
N SER A 11 19.00 -2.40 -0.98
CA SER A 11 19.20 -3.57 -0.12
C SER A 11 19.21 -3.18 1.35
N LEU A 12 19.13 -4.16 2.26
CA LEU A 12 19.24 -3.94 3.71
C LEU A 12 20.62 -3.36 4.14
N ARG A 13 21.64 -3.44 3.27
CA ARG A 13 22.97 -2.87 3.56
C ARG A 13 23.05 -1.37 3.26
N ASP A 14 22.07 -0.84 2.56
CA ASP A 14 22.04 0.59 2.20
C ASP A 14 21.31 1.39 3.28
N GLY A 15 21.98 2.37 3.88
CA GLY A 15 21.37 3.25 4.88
C GLY A 15 20.16 4.03 4.38
N ARG A 16 20.08 4.27 3.05
CA ARG A 16 18.92 4.92 2.42
C ARG A 16 17.64 4.08 2.57
N THR A 17 17.76 2.75 2.64
CA THR A 17 16.62 1.86 2.87
C THR A 17 15.88 2.21 4.14
N TYR A 18 16.61 2.41 5.23
CA TYR A 18 16.04 2.74 6.54
C TYR A 18 15.41 4.13 6.57
N ALA A 19 16.07 5.12 5.98
CA ALA A 19 15.56 6.49 5.90
C ALA A 19 14.25 6.54 5.08
N LEU A 20 14.21 5.90 3.92
CA LEU A 20 13.02 5.85 3.06
C LEU A 20 11.89 5.04 3.69
N THR A 21 12.21 3.92 4.33
CA THR A 21 11.20 3.15 5.09
C THR A 21 10.59 4.00 6.19
N ALA A 22 11.39 4.75 6.95
CA ALA A 22 10.89 5.63 7.99
C ALA A 22 9.98 6.74 7.42
N ILE A 23 10.36 7.38 6.30
CA ILE A 23 9.56 8.40 5.64
C ILE A 23 8.22 7.82 5.17
N PHE A 24 8.23 6.66 4.51
CA PHE A 24 6.99 6.03 4.03
C PHE A 24 6.14 5.47 5.16
N MET A 25 6.76 4.98 6.24
CA MET A 25 6.05 4.57 7.45
C MET A 25 5.35 5.78 8.10
N LEU A 26 6.02 6.92 8.24
CA LEU A 26 5.41 8.16 8.73
C LEU A 26 4.23 8.59 7.84
N GLY A 27 4.38 8.50 6.52
CA GLY A 27 3.29 8.75 5.58
C GLY A 27 2.10 7.81 5.79
N ASN A 28 2.37 6.51 5.96
CA ASN A 28 1.35 5.50 6.24
C ASN A 28 0.76 5.59 7.67
N ILE A 29 1.37 6.36 8.56
CA ILE A 29 0.81 6.70 9.88
C ILE A 29 -0.05 7.95 9.76
N ALA A 30 0.45 9.01 9.13
CA ALA A 30 -0.24 10.29 9.04
C ALA A 30 -1.48 10.24 8.14
N LEU A 31 -1.38 9.57 7.00
CA LEU A 31 -2.47 9.53 6.01
C LEU A 31 -3.75 8.87 6.56
N PRO A 32 -3.71 7.72 7.27
CA PRO A 32 -4.89 7.16 7.92
C PRO A 32 -5.54 8.12 8.92
N GLN A 33 -4.76 8.85 9.70
CA GLN A 33 -5.31 9.80 10.68
C GLN A 33 -6.11 10.90 9.98
N LEU A 34 -5.64 11.41 8.85
CA LEU A 34 -6.39 12.37 8.03
C LEU A 34 -7.66 11.75 7.44
N CYS A 35 -7.58 10.50 6.96
CA CYS A 35 -8.74 9.81 6.40
C CYS A 35 -9.81 9.50 7.45
N HIS A 36 -9.43 9.24 8.70
CA HIS A 36 -10.38 8.96 9.78
C HIS A 36 -11.22 10.18 10.20
N LEU A 37 -10.91 11.39 9.71
CA LEU A 37 -11.80 12.54 9.85
C LEU A 37 -13.11 12.37 9.07
N ALA A 38 -13.15 11.47 8.08
CA ALA A 38 -14.35 11.10 7.35
C ALA A 38 -14.91 9.76 7.86
N PRO A 39 -16.26 9.59 7.89
CA PRO A 39 -16.87 8.30 8.22
C PRO A 39 -16.35 7.20 7.30
N HIS A 40 -15.95 6.06 7.87
CA HIS A 40 -15.37 4.92 7.15
C HIS A 40 -14.11 5.24 6.31
N GLY A 41 -13.44 6.38 6.54
CA GLY A 41 -12.33 6.86 5.73
C GLY A 41 -11.14 5.89 5.63
N GLY A 42 -10.87 5.10 6.66
CA GLY A 42 -9.82 4.07 6.63
C GLY A 42 -10.10 2.97 5.60
N GLN A 43 -11.35 2.50 5.50
CA GLN A 43 -11.77 1.50 4.51
C GLN A 43 -11.95 2.11 3.12
N MET A 44 -12.44 3.35 3.06
CA MET A 44 -12.71 4.07 1.82
C MET A 44 -11.43 4.42 1.06
N PHE A 45 -10.43 4.98 1.74
CA PHE A 45 -9.22 5.50 1.10
C PHE A 45 -8.05 4.53 1.10
N LEU A 46 -8.11 3.43 1.86
CA LEU A 46 -7.04 2.43 1.97
C LEU A 46 -5.64 3.06 2.20
N PRO A 47 -5.53 4.06 3.08
CA PRO A 47 -4.38 4.95 3.13
C PRO A 47 -3.09 4.24 3.52
N ILE A 48 -3.18 3.17 4.33
CA ILE A 48 -2.04 2.41 4.84
C ILE A 48 -1.30 1.63 3.74
N PHE A 49 -1.93 1.41 2.59
CA PHE A 49 -1.34 0.71 1.45
C PHE A 49 -0.65 1.64 0.45
N PHE A 50 -0.95 2.94 0.51
CA PHE A 50 -0.50 3.92 -0.49
C PHE A 50 1.02 4.01 -0.58
N PHE A 51 1.69 4.29 0.53
CA PHE A 51 3.15 4.41 0.53
C PHE A 51 3.86 3.06 0.44
N THR A 52 3.19 1.96 0.79
CA THR A 52 3.68 0.60 0.55
C THR A 52 3.82 0.34 -0.95
N LEU A 53 2.77 0.66 -1.73
CA LEU A 53 2.78 0.54 -3.19
C LEU A 53 3.88 1.39 -3.81
N VAL A 54 3.95 2.67 -3.45
CA VAL A 54 4.94 3.63 -3.98
C VAL A 54 6.36 3.21 -3.62
N GLY A 55 6.60 2.87 -2.35
CA GLY A 55 7.90 2.46 -1.84
C GLY A 55 8.42 1.19 -2.52
N ALA A 56 7.56 0.18 -2.66
CA ALA A 56 7.89 -1.07 -3.32
C ALA A 56 8.18 -0.89 -4.82
N TYR A 57 7.38 -0.09 -5.51
CA TYR A 57 7.59 0.17 -6.94
C TYR A 57 8.86 0.98 -7.18
N LYS A 58 9.04 2.08 -6.46
CA LYS A 58 10.12 3.05 -6.72
C LYS A 58 11.48 2.62 -6.19
N TYR A 59 11.51 2.06 -4.98
CA TYR A 59 12.75 1.78 -4.24
C TYR A 59 13.03 0.28 -4.04
N GLY A 60 12.13 -0.56 -4.54
CA GLY A 60 12.29 -2.00 -4.55
C GLY A 60 11.63 -2.72 -3.38
N PHE A 61 11.65 -4.05 -3.46
CA PHE A 61 10.93 -4.93 -2.54
C PHE A 61 11.32 -4.71 -1.07
N THR A 62 12.59 -4.47 -0.78
CA THR A 62 13.09 -4.34 0.61
C THR A 62 12.44 -3.15 1.33
N VAL A 63 12.41 -1.97 0.68
CA VAL A 63 11.76 -0.78 1.24
C VAL A 63 10.24 -1.01 1.34
N GLY A 64 9.64 -1.57 0.30
CA GLY A 64 8.21 -1.90 0.28
C GLY A 64 7.82 -2.87 1.39
N LEU A 65 8.57 -3.96 1.58
CA LEU A 65 8.32 -4.96 2.61
C LEU A 65 8.46 -4.38 4.01
N ALA A 66 9.53 -3.64 4.27
CA ALA A 66 9.72 -3.00 5.57
C ALA A 66 8.55 -2.03 5.89
N THR A 67 8.15 -1.20 4.91
CA THR A 67 6.99 -0.32 5.04
C THR A 67 5.70 -1.12 5.25
N ALA A 68 5.49 -2.20 4.50
CA ALA A 68 4.31 -3.05 4.56
C ALA A 68 4.10 -3.70 5.93
N VAL A 69 5.18 -4.07 6.60
CA VAL A 69 5.12 -4.73 7.92
C VAL A 69 5.07 -3.70 9.04
N LEU A 70 5.97 -2.73 9.01
CA LEU A 70 6.11 -1.78 10.12
C LEU A 70 4.95 -0.80 10.23
N SER A 71 4.34 -0.37 9.10
CA SER A 71 3.26 0.62 9.14
C SER A 71 1.99 0.11 9.83
N PRO A 72 1.42 -1.07 9.49
CA PRO A 72 0.24 -1.59 10.17
C PRO A 72 0.49 -1.88 11.64
N ILE A 73 1.67 -2.41 11.98
CA ILE A 73 2.04 -2.69 13.38
C ILE A 73 2.11 -1.38 14.18
N ALA A 74 2.81 -0.37 13.66
CA ALA A 74 2.91 0.92 14.32
C ALA A 74 1.54 1.61 14.50
N ASN A 75 0.69 1.59 13.46
CA ASN A 75 -0.67 2.13 13.55
C ASN A 75 -1.51 1.38 14.60
N SER A 76 -1.43 0.06 14.63
CA SER A 76 -2.15 -0.75 15.63
C SER A 76 -1.69 -0.44 17.06
N MET A 77 -0.37 -0.27 17.27
CA MET A 77 0.20 0.03 18.58
C MET A 77 -0.10 1.47 19.04
N LEU A 78 -0.06 2.44 18.13
CA LEU A 78 -0.22 3.87 18.48
C LEU A 78 -1.69 4.29 18.56
N PHE A 79 -2.54 3.72 17.71
CA PHE A 79 -3.92 4.18 17.53
C PHE A 79 -4.96 3.07 17.70
N SER A 80 -4.53 1.85 18.04
CA SER A 80 -5.41 0.66 18.10
C SER A 80 -6.15 0.37 16.79
N MET A 81 -5.62 0.84 15.67
CA MET A 81 -6.16 0.68 14.32
C MET A 81 -5.06 0.26 13.34
N PRO A 82 -5.16 -0.90 12.69
CA PRO A 82 -6.25 -1.87 12.76
C PRO A 82 -6.34 -2.56 14.12
N SER A 83 -7.53 -3.10 14.45
CA SER A 83 -7.71 -3.93 15.65
C SER A 83 -6.84 -5.20 15.58
N ALA A 84 -6.59 -5.82 16.72
CA ALA A 84 -5.76 -7.03 16.79
C ALA A 84 -6.27 -8.17 15.89
N GLN A 85 -7.58 -8.27 15.66
CA GLN A 85 -8.18 -9.27 14.78
C GLN A 85 -7.94 -8.94 13.29
N MET A 86 -7.93 -7.66 12.92
CA MET A 86 -7.74 -7.18 11.54
C MET A 86 -6.27 -7.07 11.15
N LEU A 87 -5.36 -7.04 12.12
CA LEU A 87 -3.93 -6.85 11.86
C LEU A 87 -3.32 -7.97 11.01
N PRO A 88 -3.55 -9.29 11.29
CA PRO A 88 -2.97 -10.35 10.49
C PRO A 88 -3.38 -10.34 9.02
N PRO A 89 -4.68 -10.29 8.63
CA PRO A 89 -5.04 -10.23 7.22
C PRO A 89 -4.54 -8.97 6.54
N MET A 90 -4.52 -7.82 7.23
CA MET A 90 -3.99 -6.57 6.71
C MET A 90 -2.47 -6.64 6.46
N LEU A 91 -1.70 -7.30 7.34
CA LEU A 91 -0.27 -7.55 7.13
C LEU A 91 -0.03 -8.40 5.88
N ILE A 92 -0.78 -9.51 5.73
CA ILE A 92 -0.66 -10.38 4.56
C ILE A 92 -0.96 -9.57 3.29
N GLN A 93 -2.05 -8.80 3.26
CA GLN A 93 -2.43 -7.95 2.13
C GLN A 93 -1.35 -6.91 1.81
N SER A 94 -0.79 -6.26 2.83
CA SER A 94 0.26 -5.24 2.66
C SER A 94 1.54 -5.84 2.07
N VAL A 95 1.96 -7.02 2.55
CA VAL A 95 3.12 -7.76 2.02
C VAL A 95 2.88 -8.20 0.58
N MET A 96 1.69 -8.72 0.28
CA MET A 96 1.30 -9.08 -1.11
C MET A 96 1.37 -7.86 -2.03
N LEU A 97 0.87 -6.71 -1.59
CA LEU A 97 0.93 -5.47 -2.36
C LEU A 97 2.38 -5.03 -2.60
N ALA A 98 3.25 -5.12 -1.59
CA ALA A 98 4.66 -4.81 -1.74
C ALA A 98 5.35 -5.74 -2.75
N ALA A 99 5.08 -7.05 -2.68
CA ALA A 99 5.62 -8.03 -3.61
C ALA A 99 5.12 -7.81 -5.05
N ALA A 100 3.81 -7.61 -5.22
CA ALA A 100 3.19 -7.36 -6.52
C ALA A 100 3.69 -6.05 -7.15
N SER A 101 3.81 -4.98 -6.36
CA SER A 101 4.32 -3.68 -6.83
C SER A 101 5.79 -3.75 -7.24
N ALA A 102 6.64 -4.46 -6.48
CA ALA A 102 8.04 -4.67 -6.83
C ALA A 102 8.20 -5.58 -8.06
N ALA A 103 7.33 -6.59 -8.24
CA ALA A 103 7.29 -7.42 -9.43
C ALA A 103 6.85 -6.59 -10.65
N LEU A 104 5.81 -5.77 -10.52
CA LEU A 104 5.37 -4.86 -11.56
C LEU A 104 6.49 -3.90 -11.99
N ALA A 105 7.25 -3.36 -11.04
CA ALA A 105 8.39 -2.49 -11.32
C ALA A 105 9.48 -3.21 -12.14
N ARG A 106 9.73 -4.49 -11.86
CA ARG A 106 10.67 -5.31 -12.65
C ARG A 106 10.22 -5.54 -14.08
N HIS A 107 8.89 -5.69 -14.30
CA HIS A 107 8.34 -5.93 -15.63
C HIS A 107 8.19 -4.65 -16.45
N MET A 108 7.69 -3.58 -15.86
CA MET A 108 7.39 -2.33 -16.56
C MET A 108 8.53 -1.31 -16.53
N GLY A 109 9.42 -1.42 -15.55
CA GLY A 109 10.52 -0.48 -15.39
C GLY A 109 10.01 0.96 -15.26
N GLU A 110 10.63 1.83 -16.05
CA GLU A 110 10.27 3.27 -16.09
C GLU A 110 8.94 3.57 -16.82
N ARG A 111 8.33 2.57 -17.46
CA ARG A 111 7.10 2.69 -18.25
C ARG A 111 5.84 2.44 -17.42
N VAL A 112 5.87 2.83 -16.14
CA VAL A 112 4.68 2.70 -15.28
C VAL A 112 3.46 3.35 -15.92
N THR A 113 2.31 2.69 -15.82
CA THR A 113 1.01 3.21 -16.25
C THR A 113 0.04 3.22 -15.08
N PRO A 114 -0.90 4.20 -15.03
CA PRO A 114 -1.93 4.20 -14.01
C PRO A 114 -2.76 2.91 -14.02
N ALA A 115 -3.08 2.40 -15.22
CA ALA A 115 -3.86 1.16 -15.37
C ALA A 115 -3.18 -0.05 -14.72
N ALA A 116 -1.86 -0.20 -14.90
CA ALA A 116 -1.11 -1.30 -14.30
C ALA A 116 -1.07 -1.20 -12.76
N LEU A 117 -0.88 0.00 -12.22
CA LEU A 117 -0.95 0.23 -10.77
C LEU A 117 -2.34 -0.04 -10.22
N GLY A 118 -3.39 0.46 -10.89
CA GLY A 118 -4.78 0.23 -10.50
C GLY A 118 -5.15 -1.25 -10.53
N LEU A 119 -4.75 -1.97 -11.57
CA LEU A 119 -4.99 -3.42 -11.67
C LEU A 119 -4.29 -4.18 -10.54
N THR A 120 -3.03 -3.85 -10.26
CA THR A 120 -2.25 -4.46 -9.17
C THR A 120 -2.90 -4.19 -7.81
N ALA A 121 -3.27 -2.94 -7.53
CA ALA A 121 -3.94 -2.55 -6.29
C ALA A 121 -5.29 -3.27 -6.14
N THR A 122 -6.10 -3.33 -7.20
CA THR A 122 -7.41 -4.01 -7.19
C THR A 122 -7.25 -5.52 -6.98
N ALA A 123 -6.30 -6.16 -7.65
CA ALA A 123 -6.05 -7.58 -7.48
C ALA A 123 -5.60 -7.91 -6.05
N CYS A 124 -4.70 -7.12 -5.48
CA CYS A 124 -4.26 -7.29 -4.10
C CYS A 124 -5.39 -7.01 -3.09
N LEU A 125 -6.26 -6.02 -3.37
CA LEU A 125 -7.42 -5.76 -2.53
C LEU A 125 -8.39 -6.94 -2.53
N LEU A 126 -8.74 -7.47 -3.70
CA LEU A 126 -9.62 -8.64 -3.81
C LEU A 126 -9.05 -9.85 -3.09
N ALA A 127 -7.76 -10.14 -3.27
CA ALA A 127 -7.10 -11.22 -2.55
C ALA A 127 -7.09 -10.97 -1.03
N GLY A 128 -6.87 -9.72 -0.59
CA GLY A 128 -6.94 -9.33 0.81
C GLY A 128 -8.31 -9.54 1.43
N LEU A 129 -9.39 -9.13 0.73
CA LEU A 129 -10.78 -9.36 1.17
C LEU A 129 -11.13 -10.84 1.30
N LEU A 130 -10.60 -11.69 0.40
CA LEU A 130 -10.79 -13.14 0.49
C LEU A 130 -10.04 -13.73 1.69
N ILE A 131 -8.81 -13.28 1.95
CA ILE A 131 -8.01 -13.71 3.10
C ILE A 131 -8.67 -13.26 4.40
N GLU A 132 -9.11 -12.00 4.47
CA GLU A 132 -9.83 -11.47 5.62
C GLU A 132 -11.06 -12.33 5.94
N ARG A 133 -11.86 -12.65 4.94
CA ARG A 133 -13.05 -13.49 5.07
C ARG A 133 -12.73 -14.93 5.49
N ALA A 134 -11.59 -15.46 5.08
CA ALA A 134 -11.13 -16.79 5.49
C ALA A 134 -10.60 -16.83 6.93
N MET A 135 -10.07 -15.70 7.42
CA MET A 135 -9.46 -15.60 8.75
C MET A 135 -10.44 -15.10 9.82
N ILE A 136 -11.40 -14.28 9.42
CA ILE A 136 -12.33 -13.61 10.33
C ILE A 136 -13.75 -13.74 9.75
N SER A 137 -14.73 -14.03 10.62
CA SER A 137 -16.14 -13.98 10.24
C SER A 137 -16.54 -12.51 10.01
N VAL A 138 -16.68 -12.11 8.75
CA VAL A 138 -17.03 -10.75 8.34
C VAL A 138 -18.42 -10.75 7.72
N ASP A 139 -19.32 -9.91 8.22
CA ASP A 139 -20.69 -9.80 7.73
C ASP A 139 -20.83 -8.98 6.43
N HIS A 140 -19.76 -8.27 6.03
CA HIS A 140 -19.79 -7.41 4.85
C HIS A 140 -19.57 -8.20 3.56
N GLY A 141 -20.37 -7.90 2.52
CA GLY A 141 -20.19 -8.47 1.20
C GLY A 141 -18.90 -7.98 0.52
N ILE A 142 -18.21 -8.86 -0.23
CA ILE A 142 -16.99 -8.47 -0.98
C ILE A 142 -17.29 -7.30 -1.92
N LEU A 143 -18.44 -7.30 -2.57
CA LEU A 143 -18.84 -6.26 -3.52
C LEU A 143 -19.05 -4.90 -2.84
N SER A 144 -19.65 -4.88 -1.66
CA SER A 144 -19.84 -3.65 -0.88
C SER A 144 -18.50 -3.08 -0.38
N SER A 145 -17.60 -3.93 0.09
CA SER A 145 -16.25 -3.54 0.49
C SER A 145 -15.44 -2.99 -0.68
N LEU A 146 -15.54 -3.63 -1.85
CA LEU A 146 -14.88 -3.16 -3.07
C LEU A 146 -15.44 -1.80 -3.53
N ALA A 147 -16.77 -1.63 -3.52
CA ALA A 147 -17.41 -0.37 -3.87
C ALA A 147 -17.00 0.77 -2.93
N LEU A 148 -16.92 0.48 -1.63
CA LEU A 148 -16.45 1.45 -0.63
C LEU A 148 -14.99 1.85 -0.85
N ALA A 149 -14.14 0.93 -1.31
CA ALA A 149 -12.71 1.15 -1.52
C ALA A 149 -12.36 1.87 -2.85
N VAL A 150 -13.35 2.18 -3.70
CA VAL A 150 -13.11 2.86 -5.00
C VAL A 150 -12.27 4.14 -4.86
N PRO A 151 -12.55 5.06 -3.92
CA PRO A 151 -11.73 6.27 -3.76
C PRO A 151 -10.25 5.94 -3.45
N GLY A 152 -10.01 4.93 -2.63
CA GLY A 152 -8.66 4.48 -2.29
C GLY A 152 -7.94 3.85 -3.48
N LEU A 153 -8.65 3.08 -4.29
CA LEU A 153 -8.10 2.53 -5.54
C LEU A 153 -7.76 3.65 -6.53
N LEU A 154 -8.57 4.69 -6.63
CA LEU A 154 -8.26 5.88 -7.44
C LEU A 154 -7.04 6.63 -6.90
N LEU A 155 -6.94 6.78 -5.58
CA LEU A 155 -5.77 7.39 -4.93
C LEU A 155 -4.50 6.57 -5.23
N GLN A 156 -4.53 5.26 -5.09
CA GLN A 156 -3.39 4.39 -5.39
C GLN A 156 -3.03 4.41 -6.89
N THR A 157 -4.03 4.45 -7.76
CA THR A 157 -3.85 4.46 -9.22
C THR A 157 -3.22 5.78 -9.69
N PHE A 158 -3.88 6.91 -9.43
CA PHE A 158 -3.46 8.20 -9.96
C PHE A 158 -2.46 8.91 -9.03
N GLY A 159 -2.71 8.90 -7.73
CA GLY A 159 -1.79 9.48 -6.75
C GLY A 159 -0.48 8.70 -6.69
N GLY A 160 -0.54 7.38 -6.68
CA GLY A 160 0.63 6.50 -6.73
C GLY A 160 1.43 6.71 -8.00
N TYR A 161 0.76 6.77 -9.16
CA TYR A 161 1.42 7.07 -10.44
C TYR A 161 2.11 8.43 -10.44
N TRP A 162 1.41 9.46 -9.97
CA TRP A 162 1.97 10.81 -9.91
C TRP A 162 3.18 10.88 -8.97
N LEU A 163 3.09 10.25 -7.79
CA LEU A 163 4.18 10.27 -6.82
C LEU A 163 5.40 9.48 -7.30
N ILE A 164 5.21 8.29 -7.89
CA ILE A 164 6.29 7.48 -8.48
C ILE A 164 7.05 8.26 -9.55
N ARG A 165 6.37 9.09 -10.33
CA ARG A 165 7.00 9.91 -11.38
C ARG A 165 7.68 11.17 -10.86
N LYS A 166 7.27 11.67 -9.71
CA LYS A 166 7.85 12.89 -9.09
C LYS A 166 9.08 12.59 -8.26
N LEU A 167 9.11 11.44 -7.56
CA LEU A 167 10.27 10.96 -6.81
C LEU A 167 11.37 10.46 -7.74
#